data_3d4ec3fa682280d5bfc0803813a1432f
#
_entry.id   3d4ec3fa682280d5bfc0803813a1432f
#
_cell.length_a   1.000
_cell.length_b   1.000
_cell.length_c   1.000
_cell.angle_alpha   90.00
_cell.angle_beta   90.00
_cell.angle_gamma   90.00
#
_symmetry.space_group_name_H-M   'P 1'
#
loop_
_entity.id
_entity.type
_entity.pdbx_description
1 polymer ?
#
loop_
_entity_poly.entity_id
_entity_poly.type
_entity_poly.pdbx_seq_one_letter_code
_entity_poly.pdbx_strand_id
1 'polypeptide(L)'
;GTALTADGTISGLVNGETATFATTGTQTAKGSSDNTYSLTWDGTAKASNYTVADTIGTLEVTAANITDTARFTVSQPADVVYNGLEQRQDVTVADSKTGEDLAEGADYTLAYSDDATNVGTVTVTVTGTGNYAGEVVRTYQITPATLTVTTPSASKVYDGTALTADGTISGLVNGE
;
A
#
# COMPACT_ATOMS: atom_id res chain seq x y z
N GLY A 1 -6.58 -9.49 11.08
CA GLY A 1 -5.37 -10.11 11.65
C GLY A 1 -5.68 -10.82 12.96
N THR A 2 -4.79 -11.71 13.38
CA THR A 2 -4.90 -12.40 14.69
C THR A 2 -4.46 -11.44 15.79
N ALA A 3 -5.20 -11.39 16.90
CA ALA A 3 -4.84 -10.59 18.05
C ALA A 3 -3.53 -11.10 18.70
N LEU A 4 -2.66 -10.18 19.08
CA LEU A 4 -1.52 -10.46 19.94
C LEU A 4 -2.03 -10.62 21.38
N THR A 5 -1.64 -11.71 22.03
CA THR A 5 -1.88 -12.01 23.44
C THR A 5 -0.58 -12.48 24.09
N ALA A 6 -0.43 -12.32 25.38
CA ALA A 6 0.67 -12.89 26.13
C ALA A 6 0.18 -13.43 27.47
N ASP A 7 0.71 -14.59 27.86
CA ASP A 7 0.37 -15.22 29.12
C ASP A 7 1.04 -14.48 30.29
N GLY A 8 0.38 -14.49 31.44
CA GLY A 8 0.88 -14.00 32.71
C GLY A 8 0.97 -15.11 33.77
N THR A 9 1.46 -14.75 34.93
CA THR A 9 1.57 -15.67 36.06
C THR A 9 1.03 -15.04 37.33
N ILE A 10 0.47 -15.88 38.20
CA ILE A 10 0.16 -15.54 39.60
C ILE A 10 1.11 -16.30 40.53
N SER A 11 1.57 -15.65 41.57
CA SER A 11 2.43 -16.25 42.58
C SER A 11 2.11 -15.69 43.96
N GLY A 12 2.62 -16.33 45.03
CA GLY A 12 2.44 -15.88 46.42
C GLY A 12 1.22 -16.45 47.13
N LEU A 13 0.44 -17.34 46.51
CA LEU A 13 -0.58 -18.12 47.22
C LEU A 13 0.10 -19.08 48.19
N VAL A 14 -0.36 -19.11 49.45
CA VAL A 14 0.27 -19.93 50.52
C VAL A 14 -0.49 -21.24 50.75
N ASN A 15 0.18 -22.21 51.34
CA ASN A 15 -0.42 -23.50 51.73
C ASN A 15 -1.18 -24.24 50.62
N GLY A 16 -0.80 -24.04 49.35
CA GLY A 16 -1.49 -24.65 48.22
C GLY A 16 -2.89 -24.09 47.94
N GLU A 17 -3.22 -22.89 48.45
CA GLU A 17 -4.45 -22.20 48.13
C GLU A 17 -4.52 -21.88 46.61
N THR A 18 -5.73 -21.75 46.10
CA THR A 18 -6.01 -21.55 44.68
C THR A 18 -6.89 -20.33 44.42
N ALA A 19 -6.68 -19.68 43.28
CA ALA A 19 -7.54 -18.65 42.69
C ALA A 19 -7.48 -18.79 41.18
N THR A 20 -8.48 -18.32 40.45
CA THR A 20 -8.49 -18.32 38.99
C THR A 20 -7.85 -17.03 38.48
N PHE A 21 -6.81 -17.16 37.69
CA PHE A 21 -6.11 -16.06 37.03
C PHE A 21 -6.12 -16.28 35.51
N ALA A 22 -6.36 -15.22 34.74
CA ALA A 22 -6.25 -15.23 33.29
C ALA A 22 -5.85 -13.84 32.77
N THR A 23 -4.95 -13.79 31.78
CA THR A 23 -4.69 -12.57 31.01
C THR A 23 -5.85 -12.28 30.08
N THR A 24 -6.21 -11.01 29.94
CA THR A 24 -7.35 -10.54 29.13
C THR A 24 -6.96 -9.49 28.09
N GLY A 25 -5.71 -8.99 28.14
CA GLY A 25 -5.19 -8.01 27.21
C GLY A 25 -5.10 -8.56 25.78
N THR A 26 -5.41 -7.74 24.80
CA THR A 26 -5.27 -8.06 23.37
C THR A 26 -4.88 -6.82 22.58
N GLN A 27 -4.05 -7.00 21.51
CA GLN A 27 -3.68 -5.95 20.57
C GLN A 27 -3.72 -6.50 19.15
N THR A 28 -4.45 -5.87 18.23
CA THR A 28 -4.60 -6.36 16.85
C THR A 28 -4.04 -5.37 15.82
N ALA A 29 -4.38 -4.10 15.94
CA ALA A 29 -3.86 -3.05 15.07
C ALA A 29 -2.51 -2.53 15.56
N LYS A 30 -1.76 -1.84 14.71
CA LYS A 30 -0.55 -1.11 15.09
C LYS A 30 -0.82 -0.24 16.32
N GLY A 31 0.04 -0.32 17.31
CA GLY A 31 -0.06 0.39 18.57
C GLY A 31 0.26 -0.49 19.75
N SER A 32 -0.02 -0.01 20.95
CA SER A 32 0.20 -0.72 22.18
C SER A 32 -1.00 -0.65 23.11
N SER A 33 -1.17 -1.69 23.93
CA SER A 33 -2.16 -1.76 25.00
C SER A 33 -1.60 -2.49 26.21
N ASP A 34 -2.21 -2.27 27.35
CA ASP A 34 -1.86 -3.02 28.55
C ASP A 34 -2.28 -4.49 28.41
N ASN A 35 -1.41 -5.39 28.84
CA ASN A 35 -1.76 -6.82 28.99
C ASN A 35 -2.51 -7.03 30.29
N THR A 36 -3.77 -6.65 30.30
CA THR A 36 -4.65 -6.74 31.48
C THR A 36 -4.91 -8.17 31.90
N TYR A 37 -5.43 -8.37 33.11
CA TYR A 37 -5.78 -9.67 33.63
C TYR A 37 -7.10 -9.66 34.39
N SER A 38 -7.65 -10.85 34.65
CA SER A 38 -8.70 -11.10 35.61
C SER A 38 -8.17 -12.00 36.74
N LEU A 39 -8.59 -11.73 37.97
CA LEU A 39 -8.30 -12.57 39.16
C LEU A 39 -9.62 -12.81 39.88
N THR A 40 -10.00 -14.08 39.99
CA THR A 40 -11.21 -14.51 40.66
C THR A 40 -10.86 -15.40 41.83
N TRP A 41 -11.38 -15.05 43.02
CA TRP A 41 -11.16 -15.76 44.28
C TRP A 41 -12.21 -16.88 44.48
N ASP A 42 -12.29 -17.77 43.50
CA ASP A 42 -13.23 -18.89 43.42
C ASP A 42 -12.67 -20.22 43.93
N GLY A 43 -11.40 -20.22 44.30
CA GLY A 43 -10.71 -21.36 44.85
C GLY A 43 -10.73 -21.39 46.39
N THR A 44 -9.63 -21.86 46.98
CA THR A 44 -9.49 -21.92 48.44
C THR A 44 -8.93 -20.64 49.05
N ALA A 45 -8.30 -19.77 48.26
CA ALA A 45 -7.80 -18.48 48.68
C ALA A 45 -8.95 -17.47 48.95
N LYS A 46 -8.78 -16.64 49.98
CA LYS A 46 -9.74 -15.56 50.30
C LYS A 46 -9.09 -14.21 50.04
N ALA A 47 -9.76 -13.37 49.25
CA ALA A 47 -9.27 -12.04 48.88
C ALA A 47 -8.82 -11.20 50.08
N SER A 48 -9.50 -11.31 51.23
CA SER A 48 -9.16 -10.57 52.45
C SER A 48 -7.81 -10.91 53.06
N ASN A 49 -7.22 -12.04 52.64
CA ASN A 49 -5.93 -12.52 53.18
C ASN A 49 -4.74 -12.07 52.33
N TYR A 50 -4.99 -11.43 51.18
CA TYR A 50 -3.95 -11.08 50.22
C TYR A 50 -3.99 -9.61 49.85
N THR A 51 -2.84 -9.03 49.66
CA THR A 51 -2.66 -7.76 48.95
C THR A 51 -2.11 -8.08 47.57
N VAL A 52 -2.83 -7.68 46.54
CA VAL A 52 -2.37 -7.84 45.14
C VAL A 52 -1.38 -6.74 44.82
N ALA A 53 -0.15 -7.13 44.48
CA ALA A 53 0.85 -6.26 43.87
C ALA A 53 1.09 -6.75 42.43
N ASP A 54 0.67 -5.98 41.46
CA ASP A 54 0.75 -6.36 40.06
C ASP A 54 1.79 -5.53 39.27
N THR A 55 2.29 -6.12 38.22
CA THR A 55 3.08 -5.44 37.18
C THR A 55 2.43 -5.75 35.86
N ILE A 56 1.82 -4.74 35.26
CA ILE A 56 1.11 -4.87 33.99
C ILE A 56 2.12 -4.75 32.85
N GLY A 57 2.17 -5.78 32.00
CA GLY A 57 2.94 -5.79 30.75
C GLY A 57 2.25 -5.02 29.64
N THR A 58 2.99 -4.72 28.56
CA THR A 58 2.47 -4.05 27.37
C THR A 58 2.47 -5.01 26.19
N LEU A 59 1.38 -5.03 25.42
CA LEU A 59 1.28 -5.68 24.13
C LEU A 59 1.51 -4.64 23.03
N GLU A 60 2.50 -4.85 22.16
CA GLU A 60 2.84 -3.93 21.08
C GLU A 60 2.75 -4.64 19.73
N VAL A 61 2.00 -4.06 18.79
CA VAL A 61 1.96 -4.43 17.37
C VAL A 61 2.59 -3.34 16.55
N THR A 62 3.67 -3.65 15.86
CA THR A 62 4.37 -2.72 14.96
C THR A 62 3.77 -2.75 13.56
N ALA A 63 3.98 -1.66 12.78
CA ALA A 63 3.53 -1.62 11.39
C ALA A 63 4.22 -2.69 10.53
N ALA A 64 3.46 -3.29 9.62
CA ALA A 64 4.03 -4.16 8.59
C ALA A 64 4.67 -3.29 7.49
N ASN A 65 5.91 -3.60 7.11
CA ASN A 65 6.65 -2.81 6.14
C ASN A 65 6.40 -3.34 4.71
N ILE A 66 5.79 -2.51 3.84
CA ILE A 66 5.48 -2.87 2.44
C ILE A 66 6.73 -3.08 1.57
N THR A 67 7.93 -2.73 2.06
CA THR A 67 9.20 -3.04 1.38
C THR A 67 9.64 -4.50 1.55
N ASP A 68 8.99 -5.27 2.43
CA ASP A 68 9.24 -6.70 2.61
C ASP A 68 8.66 -7.48 1.41
N THR A 69 9.51 -7.74 0.41
CA THR A 69 9.14 -8.44 -0.81
C THR A 69 8.81 -9.93 -0.63
N ALA A 70 9.13 -10.53 0.54
CA ALA A 70 8.70 -11.88 0.87
C ALA A 70 7.22 -11.94 1.24
N ARG A 71 6.67 -10.83 1.72
CA ARG A 71 5.28 -10.70 2.12
C ARG A 71 4.43 -9.89 1.14
N PHE A 72 4.95 -8.76 0.66
CA PHE A 72 4.19 -7.82 -0.15
C PHE A 72 4.62 -7.85 -1.61
N THR A 73 3.64 -7.81 -2.50
CA THR A 73 3.85 -7.60 -3.92
C THR A 73 3.26 -6.25 -4.31
N VAL A 74 4.12 -5.33 -4.74
CA VAL A 74 3.71 -4.04 -5.29
C VAL A 74 3.75 -4.14 -6.81
N SER A 75 2.61 -3.94 -7.48
CA SER A 75 2.48 -4.08 -8.92
C SER A 75 3.39 -3.12 -9.68
N GLN A 76 3.77 -3.49 -10.91
CA GLN A 76 4.50 -2.64 -11.82
C GLN A 76 3.50 -2.01 -12.80
N PRO A 77 3.37 -0.68 -12.86
CA PRO A 77 2.52 -0.02 -13.86
C PRO A 77 3.08 -0.23 -15.28
N ALA A 78 2.19 -0.32 -16.25
CA ALA A 78 2.57 -0.49 -17.65
C ALA A 78 2.93 0.84 -18.31
N ASP A 79 3.82 0.78 -19.31
CA ASP A 79 4.07 1.92 -20.19
C ASP A 79 2.83 2.25 -21.02
N VAL A 80 2.65 3.54 -21.34
CA VAL A 80 1.53 4.04 -22.13
C VAL A 80 2.01 4.92 -23.28
N VAL A 81 1.18 5.09 -24.29
CA VAL A 81 1.46 5.99 -25.42
C VAL A 81 0.82 7.36 -25.13
N TYR A 82 1.53 8.42 -25.45
CA TYR A 82 1.04 9.80 -25.35
C TYR A 82 -0.32 9.95 -26.04
N ASN A 83 -1.27 10.55 -25.32
CA ASN A 83 -2.64 10.79 -25.81
C ASN A 83 -3.13 12.23 -25.55
N GLY A 84 -2.23 13.13 -25.09
CA GLY A 84 -2.54 14.52 -24.77
C GLY A 84 -3.32 14.73 -23.46
N LEU A 85 -3.53 13.68 -22.67
CA LEU A 85 -4.23 13.74 -21.38
C LEU A 85 -3.33 13.22 -20.25
N GLU A 86 -3.69 13.56 -19.02
CA GLU A 86 -3.02 12.97 -17.83
C GLU A 86 -3.26 11.46 -17.77
N GLN A 87 -2.19 10.67 -17.59
CA GLN A 87 -2.20 9.20 -17.66
C GLN A 87 -1.57 8.59 -16.39
N ARG A 88 -2.18 8.80 -15.23
CA ARG A 88 -1.77 8.16 -13.98
C ARG A 88 -2.16 6.68 -14.01
N GLN A 89 -1.16 5.81 -13.85
CA GLN A 89 -1.34 4.36 -13.83
C GLN A 89 -1.49 3.86 -12.39
N ASP A 90 -2.49 3.01 -12.15
CA ASP A 90 -2.72 2.44 -10.82
C ASP A 90 -1.59 1.48 -10.41
N VAL A 91 -1.31 1.48 -9.10
CA VAL A 91 -0.37 0.55 -8.46
C VAL A 91 -1.07 -0.10 -7.27
N THR A 92 -1.11 -1.42 -7.25
CA THR A 92 -1.72 -2.21 -6.19
C THR A 92 -0.67 -2.85 -5.28
N VAL A 93 -1.05 -3.10 -4.03
CA VAL A 93 -0.22 -3.80 -3.04
C VAL A 93 -0.96 -5.02 -2.53
N ALA A 94 -0.42 -6.21 -2.81
CA ALA A 94 -0.97 -7.48 -2.32
C ALA A 94 -0.18 -7.97 -1.09
N ASP A 95 -0.89 -8.47 -0.06
CA ASP A 95 -0.32 -9.08 1.14
C ASP A 95 -0.49 -10.59 1.13
N SER A 96 0.58 -11.35 0.84
CA SER A 96 0.56 -12.81 0.78
C SER A 96 0.22 -13.48 2.13
N LYS A 97 0.42 -12.79 3.24
CA LYS A 97 0.12 -13.31 4.58
C LYS A 97 -1.37 -13.31 4.90
N THR A 98 -2.11 -12.32 4.41
CA THR A 98 -3.57 -12.24 4.57
C THR A 98 -4.31 -12.82 3.36
N GLY A 99 -3.67 -12.85 2.18
CA GLY A 99 -4.28 -13.25 0.91
C GLY A 99 -5.18 -12.17 0.31
N GLU A 100 -5.09 -10.93 0.80
CA GLU A 100 -5.92 -9.79 0.38
C GLU A 100 -5.04 -8.67 -0.18
N ASP A 101 -5.62 -7.87 -1.06
CA ASP A 101 -5.03 -6.62 -1.51
C ASP A 101 -5.26 -5.52 -0.48
N LEU A 102 -4.27 -4.65 -0.29
CA LEU A 102 -4.39 -3.47 0.53
C LEU A 102 -5.29 -2.43 -0.15
N ALA A 103 -6.01 -1.65 0.66
CA ALA A 103 -6.88 -0.60 0.17
C ALA A 103 -6.14 0.74 0.03
N GLU A 104 -6.13 1.31 -1.17
CA GLU A 104 -5.63 2.66 -1.39
C GLU A 104 -6.44 3.70 -0.59
N GLY A 105 -5.77 4.69 -0.03
CA GLY A 105 -6.35 5.72 0.83
C GLY A 105 -6.54 5.29 2.28
N ALA A 106 -6.53 3.99 2.60
CA ALA A 106 -6.62 3.46 3.96
C ALA A 106 -5.30 2.82 4.41
N ASP A 107 -4.75 1.89 3.62
CA ASP A 107 -3.58 1.10 3.95
C ASP A 107 -2.30 1.61 3.26
N TYR A 108 -2.44 2.28 2.14
CA TYR A 108 -1.37 2.97 1.43
C TYR A 108 -1.89 4.16 0.65
N THR A 109 -0.97 5.02 0.21
CA THR A 109 -1.25 6.16 -0.68
C THR A 109 -0.33 6.14 -1.88
N LEU A 110 -0.79 6.72 -3.00
CA LEU A 110 -0.02 6.91 -4.22
C LEU A 110 0.30 8.40 -4.41
N ALA A 111 1.55 8.70 -4.73
CA ALA A 111 1.99 10.01 -5.16
C ALA A 111 2.71 9.89 -6.50
N TYR A 112 2.36 10.74 -7.45
CA TYR A 112 2.93 10.75 -8.80
C TYR A 112 3.88 11.94 -8.96
N SER A 113 4.90 11.81 -9.83
CA SER A 113 5.68 12.96 -10.28
C SER A 113 4.77 13.97 -10.99
N ASP A 114 5.18 15.24 -11.01
CA ASP A 114 4.33 16.37 -11.43
C ASP A 114 3.81 16.26 -12.86
N ASP A 115 4.58 15.63 -13.78
CA ASP A 115 4.17 15.45 -15.16
C ASP A 115 3.80 13.99 -15.46
N ALA A 116 2.52 13.72 -15.58
CA ALA A 116 1.97 12.45 -16.05
C ALA A 116 1.20 12.64 -17.37
N THR A 117 1.48 13.71 -18.14
CA THR A 117 0.83 14.04 -19.39
C THR A 117 1.78 13.93 -20.57
N ASN A 118 2.99 14.48 -20.46
CA ASN A 118 3.96 14.51 -21.54
C ASN A 118 4.83 13.26 -21.62
N VAL A 119 5.44 13.06 -22.78
CA VAL A 119 6.43 11.97 -22.99
C VAL A 119 7.56 12.08 -21.98
N GLY A 120 7.84 10.99 -21.28
CA GLY A 120 8.85 10.93 -20.23
C GLY A 120 8.62 9.79 -19.23
N THR A 121 9.41 9.80 -18.19
CA THR A 121 9.28 8.85 -17.07
C THR A 121 8.37 9.42 -16.00
N VAL A 122 7.33 8.70 -15.66
CA VAL A 122 6.47 8.99 -14.51
C VAL A 122 6.90 8.13 -13.34
N THR A 123 7.11 8.75 -12.19
CA THR A 123 7.42 8.06 -10.92
C THR A 123 6.17 7.97 -10.08
N VAL A 124 5.92 6.78 -9.52
CA VAL A 124 4.84 6.50 -8.58
C VAL A 124 5.46 6.08 -7.26
N THR A 125 5.22 6.85 -6.22
CA THR A 125 5.64 6.54 -4.85
C THR A 125 4.46 5.96 -4.09
N VAL A 126 4.62 4.73 -3.61
CA VAL A 126 3.65 3.99 -2.80
C VAL A 126 4.08 4.08 -1.35
N THR A 127 3.30 4.70 -0.50
CA THR A 127 3.61 4.89 0.93
C THR A 127 2.61 4.16 1.80
N GLY A 128 3.08 3.22 2.64
CA GLY A 128 2.24 2.50 3.60
C GLY A 128 1.72 3.41 4.72
N THR A 129 0.45 3.24 5.10
CA THR A 129 -0.24 4.01 6.15
C THR A 129 -0.96 3.11 7.15
N GLY A 130 -1.43 3.66 8.27
CA GLY A 130 -2.17 2.90 9.27
C GLY A 130 -1.37 1.75 9.88
N ASN A 131 -1.79 0.52 9.64
CA ASN A 131 -1.11 -0.71 10.07
C ASN A 131 0.11 -1.06 9.21
N TYR A 132 0.39 -0.31 8.17
CA TYR A 132 1.48 -0.50 7.23
C TYR A 132 2.43 0.68 7.26
N ALA A 133 3.67 0.46 6.81
CA ALA A 133 4.72 1.48 6.74
C ALA A 133 5.68 1.16 5.59
N GLY A 134 6.59 2.08 5.33
CA GLY A 134 7.59 1.95 4.27
C GLY A 134 7.14 2.58 2.97
N GLU A 135 8.09 2.69 2.03
CA GLU A 135 7.90 3.35 0.75
C GLU A 135 8.49 2.50 -0.37
N VAL A 136 7.72 2.33 -1.44
CA VAL A 136 8.15 1.63 -2.65
C VAL A 136 7.94 2.54 -3.84
N VAL A 137 8.98 2.68 -4.67
CA VAL A 137 8.93 3.49 -5.88
C VAL A 137 8.77 2.58 -7.10
N ARG A 138 7.87 2.98 -8.02
CA ARG A 138 7.69 2.39 -9.34
C ARG A 138 7.78 3.47 -10.40
N THR A 139 8.11 3.08 -11.62
CA THR A 139 8.15 4.00 -12.76
C THR A 139 7.51 3.35 -13.97
N TYR A 140 6.95 4.17 -14.85
CA TYR A 140 6.51 3.80 -16.19
C TYR A 140 6.85 4.91 -17.18
N GLN A 141 6.77 4.59 -18.47
CA GLN A 141 7.07 5.55 -19.54
C GLN A 141 5.77 5.99 -20.22
N ILE A 142 5.67 7.29 -20.48
CA ILE A 142 4.77 7.82 -21.51
C ILE A 142 5.62 7.90 -22.78
N THR A 143 5.32 7.06 -23.77
CA THR A 143 6.06 6.95 -25.02
C THR A 143 5.44 7.84 -26.10
N PRO A 144 6.21 8.28 -27.11
CA PRO A 144 5.68 9.12 -28.19
C PRO A 144 4.54 8.45 -28.96
N ALA A 145 3.51 9.23 -29.30
CA ALA A 145 2.50 8.83 -30.28
C ALA A 145 3.11 8.84 -31.70
N THR A 146 2.59 7.97 -32.56
CA THR A 146 3.03 7.91 -33.96
C THR A 146 2.32 8.95 -34.80
N LEU A 147 3.07 9.82 -35.42
CA LEU A 147 2.59 10.77 -36.43
C LEU A 147 2.87 10.22 -37.83
N THR A 148 1.87 10.21 -38.69
CA THR A 148 2.00 9.79 -40.09
C THR A 148 1.84 10.98 -41.02
N VAL A 149 2.82 11.18 -41.89
CA VAL A 149 2.78 12.20 -42.96
C VAL A 149 2.74 11.44 -44.30
N THR A 150 1.78 11.77 -45.14
CA THR A 150 1.64 11.18 -46.47
C THR A 150 1.64 12.30 -47.50
N THR A 151 2.54 12.22 -48.47
CA THR A 151 2.57 13.12 -49.62
C THR A 151 2.25 12.32 -50.89
N PRO A 152 1.28 12.73 -51.72
CA PRO A 152 0.96 12.03 -52.95
C PRO A 152 2.00 12.33 -54.02
N SER A 153 2.14 11.41 -54.99
CA SER A 153 2.83 11.70 -56.27
C SER A 153 1.87 12.35 -57.26
N ALA A 154 2.36 13.30 -58.02
CA ALA A 154 1.60 13.93 -59.06
C ALA A 154 2.46 14.13 -60.32
N SER A 155 1.80 14.23 -61.47
CA SER A 155 2.46 14.51 -62.75
C SER A 155 1.57 15.42 -63.60
N LYS A 156 2.19 16.30 -64.41
CA LYS A 156 1.49 17.08 -65.44
C LYS A 156 2.38 17.30 -66.66
N VAL A 157 1.76 17.63 -67.78
CA VAL A 157 2.49 18.12 -68.97
C VAL A 157 2.99 19.53 -68.65
N TYR A 158 4.20 19.87 -69.14
CA TYR A 158 4.80 21.18 -68.93
C TYR A 158 3.88 22.28 -69.50
N ASP A 159 3.55 23.26 -68.66
CA ASP A 159 2.71 24.44 -68.99
C ASP A 159 3.27 25.77 -68.42
N GLY A 160 4.54 25.76 -67.96
CA GLY A 160 5.21 26.92 -67.39
C GLY A 160 4.82 27.26 -65.94
N THR A 161 3.97 26.43 -65.27
CA THR A 161 3.55 26.62 -63.86
C THR A 161 4.10 25.56 -62.96
N ALA A 162 4.15 25.83 -61.65
CA ALA A 162 4.58 24.82 -60.67
C ALA A 162 3.54 23.71 -60.55
N LEU A 163 3.99 22.45 -60.43
CA LEU A 163 3.15 21.32 -59.98
C LEU A 163 3.21 21.23 -58.47
N THR A 164 2.07 21.25 -57.81
CA THR A 164 1.92 21.05 -56.37
C THR A 164 0.93 19.92 -56.11
N ALA A 165 1.13 19.19 -55.03
CA ALA A 165 0.21 18.18 -54.54
C ALA A 165 0.20 18.24 -53.03
N ASP A 166 -0.99 18.33 -52.46
CA ASP A 166 -1.16 18.47 -51.01
C ASP A 166 -0.97 17.15 -50.32
N GLY A 167 -0.23 17.16 -49.21
CA GLY A 167 -0.07 16.03 -48.30
C GLY A 167 -1.09 16.02 -47.18
N THR A 168 -1.10 14.95 -46.44
CA THR A 168 -1.92 14.79 -45.24
C THR A 168 -1.06 14.41 -44.04
N ILE A 169 -1.49 14.85 -42.87
CA ILE A 169 -0.94 14.48 -41.56
C ILE A 169 -2.03 13.80 -40.76
N SER A 170 -1.67 12.73 -40.05
CA SER A 170 -2.56 12.02 -39.14
C SER A 170 -1.82 11.51 -37.91
N GLY A 171 -2.53 11.27 -36.83
CA GLY A 171 -1.95 10.83 -35.54
C GLY A 171 -1.77 11.96 -34.54
N LEU A 172 -2.15 13.20 -34.86
CA LEU A 172 -2.27 14.26 -33.87
C LEU A 172 -3.35 13.85 -32.83
N VAL A 173 -3.09 14.09 -31.58
CA VAL A 173 -3.96 13.70 -30.48
C VAL A 173 -4.53 14.92 -29.77
N ASN A 174 -5.69 14.76 -29.13
CA ASN A 174 -6.34 15.78 -28.30
C ASN A 174 -6.50 17.17 -28.98
N GLY A 175 -6.60 17.22 -30.30
CA GLY A 175 -6.83 18.45 -31.06
C GLY A 175 -5.58 19.29 -31.33
N GLU A 176 -4.38 18.76 -31.19
CA GLU A 176 -3.10 19.37 -31.58
C GLU A 176 -3.00 19.67 -33.10
#